data_eb727ab7eabe0f1d41f37a897c2901dd
#
_entry.id   eb727ab7eabe0f1d41f37a897c2901dd
#
_cell.length_a   1.000
_cell.length_b   1.000
_cell.length_c   1.000
_cell.angle_alpha   90.00
_cell.angle_beta   90.00
_cell.angle_gamma   90.00
#
_symmetry.space_group_name_H-M   'P 1'
#
loop_
_entity.id
_entity.type
_entity.pdbx_description
1 polymer ?
#
loop_
_entity_poly.entity_id
_entity_poly.type
_entity_poly.pdbx_seq_one_letter_code
_entity_poly.pdbx_strand_id
1 'polypeptide(L)'
;MAQQTKVPLSSVLPPLIFGTATFNYQYNPDPYELDTVGLVQKALEFGVRAFDTSPYYGPSEEILGAALDTEFVRKNLSRNEYFLCTKVGRVASDEFDYSPEWVRESIEKSRLRLKTDYLDLVYCHDVEFVPEEEAVGAVRELRPIRDEEGTIRYIGISGYPLPVLCSIAHRVLRETGEPLDAVMSYANFTLQNDLLASSGVAELKAAGVNVVPNASPLGMGLLRREGVPVGSMGEWHPSSNELRAAVKRASDFCDRHDEKLEVVGIRYALEQWIRLGASVGSRGDPASGVPWRRESNEQVGGTRLGVSVMGVSKAGELEKTMQVWRSILDGLENGEETARRAGGGRGITSGA
;
A
#
# COMPACT_ATOMS: atom_id res chain seq x y z
N MET A 1 -34.74 4.60 -2.43
CA MET A 1 -33.92 3.88 -1.42
C MET A 1 -32.92 4.88 -0.89
N ALA A 2 -32.75 5.00 0.44
CA ALA A 2 -31.74 5.91 0.98
C ALA A 2 -30.37 5.39 0.54
N GLN A 3 -29.58 6.23 -0.11
CA GLN A 3 -28.19 5.93 -0.43
C GLN A 3 -27.48 5.62 0.90
N GLN A 4 -27.06 4.38 1.08
CA GLN A 4 -26.24 3.99 2.22
C GLN A 4 -24.96 4.79 2.09
N THR A 5 -24.69 5.69 3.03
CA THR A 5 -23.48 6.52 3.00
C THR A 5 -22.26 5.61 3.01
N LYS A 6 -21.49 5.61 1.92
CA LYS A 6 -20.25 4.86 1.76
C LYS A 6 -19.31 5.15 2.94
N VAL A 7 -18.84 4.12 3.62
CA VAL A 7 -17.84 4.27 4.69
C VAL A 7 -16.54 4.75 4.06
N PRO A 8 -15.92 5.84 4.54
CA PRO A 8 -14.66 6.33 3.98
C PRO A 8 -13.55 5.27 4.07
N LEU A 9 -12.77 5.10 3.00
CA LEU A 9 -11.65 4.16 2.96
C LEU A 9 -10.67 4.37 4.13
N SER A 10 -10.45 5.63 4.51
CA SER A 10 -9.61 6.02 5.66
C SER A 10 -10.09 5.53 7.02
N SER A 11 -11.28 4.97 7.11
CA SER A 11 -11.80 4.39 8.36
C SER A 11 -11.57 2.88 8.45
N VAL A 12 -11.37 2.22 7.31
CA VAL A 12 -11.39 0.75 7.21
C VAL A 12 -10.10 0.13 6.67
N LEU A 13 -9.32 0.84 5.83
CA LEU A 13 -8.10 0.30 5.25
C LEU A 13 -7.01 0.13 6.32
N PRO A 14 -6.43 -1.05 6.50
CA PRO A 14 -5.28 -1.24 7.38
C PRO A 14 -4.09 -0.37 6.95
N PRO A 15 -3.33 0.22 7.90
CA PRO A 15 -2.22 1.11 7.57
C PRO A 15 -0.97 0.39 7.03
N LEU A 16 -0.91 -0.94 7.14
CA LEU A 16 0.15 -1.76 6.54
C LEU A 16 -0.46 -2.78 5.59
N ILE A 17 -0.05 -2.71 4.33
CA ILE A 17 -0.54 -3.56 3.23
C ILE A 17 0.60 -4.47 2.78
N PHE A 18 0.32 -5.75 2.60
CA PHE A 18 1.24 -6.72 2.02
C PHE A 18 1.16 -6.65 0.48
N GLY A 19 2.22 -6.13 -0.14
CA GLY A 19 2.34 -6.06 -1.60
C GLY A 19 2.93 -7.33 -2.18
N THR A 20 2.29 -7.89 -3.19
CA THR A 20 2.68 -9.14 -3.86
C THR A 20 3.40 -8.93 -5.19
N ALA A 21 3.86 -7.73 -5.50
CA ALA A 21 4.69 -7.47 -6.69
C ALA A 21 5.95 -8.36 -6.74
N THR A 22 6.40 -8.84 -5.58
CA THR A 22 7.52 -9.79 -5.47
C THR A 22 7.15 -11.22 -5.92
N PHE A 23 5.86 -11.56 -6.08
CA PHE A 23 5.40 -12.83 -6.64
C PHE A 23 5.39 -12.80 -8.18
N ASN A 24 6.45 -12.25 -8.75
CA ASN A 24 6.58 -11.93 -10.17
C ASN A 24 7.99 -12.30 -10.66
N TYR A 25 8.09 -12.65 -11.92
CA TYR A 25 9.34 -12.98 -12.63
C TYR A 25 10.36 -11.83 -12.66
N GLN A 26 9.97 -10.58 -12.42
CA GLN A 26 10.89 -9.45 -12.26
C GLN A 26 11.75 -9.54 -10.98
N TYR A 27 11.25 -10.21 -9.96
CA TYR A 27 11.91 -10.31 -8.65
C TYR A 27 12.35 -11.72 -8.30
N ASN A 28 11.72 -12.73 -8.87
CA ASN A 28 12.01 -14.13 -8.60
C ASN A 28 12.03 -14.92 -9.92
N PRO A 29 13.04 -15.76 -10.16
CA PRO A 29 13.13 -16.55 -11.40
C PRO A 29 11.94 -17.47 -11.60
N ASP A 30 11.45 -18.09 -10.54
CA ASP A 30 10.20 -18.84 -10.51
C ASP A 30 9.35 -18.45 -9.28
N PRO A 31 8.30 -17.63 -9.47
CA PRO A 31 7.41 -17.25 -8.39
C PRO A 31 6.61 -18.41 -7.77
N TYR A 32 6.40 -19.50 -8.51
CA TYR A 32 5.67 -20.68 -8.00
C TYR A 32 6.49 -21.53 -7.03
N GLU A 33 7.83 -21.41 -7.03
CA GLU A 33 8.70 -22.06 -6.06
C GLU A 33 8.75 -21.34 -4.70
N LEU A 34 8.19 -20.14 -4.59
CA LEU A 34 8.11 -19.41 -3.33
C LEU A 34 7.11 -20.12 -2.38
N ASP A 35 7.47 -20.26 -1.12
CA ASP A 35 6.52 -20.69 -0.07
C ASP A 35 5.51 -19.56 0.24
N THR A 36 4.68 -19.25 -0.74
CA THR A 36 3.70 -18.16 -0.63
C THR A 36 2.56 -18.50 0.31
N VAL A 37 2.18 -19.77 0.42
CA VAL A 37 1.16 -20.23 1.37
C VAL A 37 1.65 -19.98 2.80
N GLY A 38 2.85 -20.45 3.15
CA GLY A 38 3.44 -20.21 4.46
C GLY A 38 3.67 -18.73 4.74
N LEU A 39 4.07 -17.95 3.73
CA LEU A 39 4.31 -16.53 3.84
C LEU A 39 3.01 -15.74 4.11
N VAL A 40 1.92 -16.03 3.39
CA VAL A 40 0.61 -15.39 3.59
C VAL A 40 0.01 -15.80 4.93
N GLN A 41 0.08 -17.09 5.30
CA GLN A 41 -0.35 -17.55 6.62
C GLN A 41 0.38 -16.80 7.73
N LYS A 42 1.69 -16.70 7.65
CA LYS A 42 2.51 -15.99 8.64
C LYS A 42 2.19 -14.49 8.69
N ALA A 43 1.92 -13.87 7.53
CA ALA A 43 1.47 -12.48 7.49
C ALA A 43 0.15 -12.28 8.24
N LEU A 44 -0.82 -13.18 8.01
CA LEU A 44 -2.10 -13.19 8.73
C LEU A 44 -1.94 -13.41 10.24
N GLU A 45 -1.04 -14.30 10.67
CA GLU A 45 -0.70 -14.53 12.08
C GLU A 45 -0.04 -13.29 12.72
N PHE A 46 0.75 -12.55 11.97
CA PHE A 46 1.29 -11.26 12.39
C PHE A 46 0.26 -10.13 12.39
N GLY A 47 -0.95 -10.38 11.91
CA GLY A 47 -2.05 -9.44 11.89
C GLY A 47 -2.14 -8.58 10.64
N VAL A 48 -1.44 -8.90 9.58
CA VAL A 48 -1.67 -8.28 8.28
C VAL A 48 -3.07 -8.62 7.81
N ARG A 49 -3.83 -7.60 7.37
CA ARG A 49 -5.22 -7.73 6.92
C ARG A 49 -5.49 -7.00 5.61
N ALA A 50 -4.45 -6.64 4.86
CA ALA A 50 -4.60 -6.07 3.53
C ALA A 50 -3.51 -6.60 2.60
N PHE A 51 -3.90 -6.95 1.38
CA PHE A 51 -3.03 -7.47 0.33
C PHE A 51 -3.21 -6.63 -0.94
N ASP A 52 -2.10 -6.24 -1.57
CA ASP A 52 -2.07 -5.54 -2.84
C ASP A 52 -1.41 -6.41 -3.90
N THR A 53 -2.07 -6.56 -5.03
CA THR A 53 -1.60 -7.32 -6.19
C THR A 53 -1.93 -6.60 -7.50
N SER A 54 -1.70 -7.25 -8.64
CA SER A 54 -2.04 -6.75 -9.97
C SER A 54 -2.04 -7.89 -10.99
N PRO A 55 -2.93 -7.86 -12.01
CA PRO A 55 -2.82 -8.74 -13.18
C PRO A 55 -1.47 -8.64 -13.90
N TYR A 56 -0.86 -7.46 -13.88
CA TYR A 56 0.46 -7.20 -14.47
C TYR A 56 1.61 -7.91 -13.73
N TYR A 57 1.42 -8.33 -12.49
CA TYR A 57 2.48 -9.00 -11.72
C TYR A 57 2.60 -10.50 -12.03
N GLY A 58 2.43 -10.88 -13.30
CA GLY A 58 2.52 -12.27 -13.73
C GLY A 58 1.53 -13.18 -12.98
N PRO A 59 1.99 -14.26 -12.30
CA PRO A 59 1.09 -15.19 -11.62
C PRO A 59 0.63 -14.72 -10.22
N SER A 60 0.94 -13.50 -9.82
CA SER A 60 0.75 -13.02 -8.44
C SER A 60 -0.68 -13.15 -7.92
N GLU A 61 -1.70 -12.84 -8.75
CA GLU A 61 -3.11 -12.98 -8.33
C GLU A 61 -3.51 -14.45 -8.11
N GLU A 62 -3.04 -15.36 -8.96
CA GLU A 62 -3.31 -16.80 -8.83
C GLU A 62 -2.64 -17.37 -7.57
N ILE A 63 -1.39 -17.01 -7.35
CA ILE A 63 -0.59 -17.42 -6.20
C ILE A 63 -1.23 -16.89 -4.90
N LEU A 64 -1.58 -15.60 -4.85
CA LEU A 64 -2.24 -15.01 -3.69
C LEU A 64 -3.61 -15.63 -3.45
N GLY A 65 -4.42 -15.82 -4.51
CA GLY A 65 -5.72 -16.45 -4.43
C GLY A 65 -5.65 -17.88 -3.90
N ALA A 66 -4.65 -18.66 -4.33
CA ALA A 66 -4.40 -20.00 -3.80
C ALA A 66 -4.00 -19.97 -2.31
N ALA A 67 -3.14 -19.03 -1.91
CA ALA A 67 -2.71 -18.91 -0.53
C ALA A 67 -3.84 -18.46 0.42
N LEU A 68 -4.73 -17.58 -0.03
CA LEU A 68 -5.90 -17.14 0.73
C LEU A 68 -7.05 -18.17 0.74
N ASP A 69 -7.09 -19.11 -0.20
CA ASP A 69 -8.08 -20.17 -0.28
C ASP A 69 -7.68 -21.45 0.48
N THR A 70 -6.73 -21.37 1.39
CA THR A 70 -6.30 -22.51 2.22
C THR A 70 -7.27 -22.82 3.34
N GLU A 71 -7.23 -24.06 3.84
CA GLU A 71 -8.04 -24.47 5.00
C GLU A 71 -7.77 -23.62 6.24
N PHE A 72 -6.51 -23.23 6.44
CA PHE A 72 -6.13 -22.34 7.54
C PHE A 72 -6.88 -21.00 7.45
N VAL A 73 -6.86 -20.35 6.29
CA VAL A 73 -7.53 -19.04 6.12
C VAL A 73 -9.04 -19.19 6.28
N ARG A 74 -9.66 -20.17 5.61
CA ARG A 74 -11.12 -20.38 5.68
C ARG A 74 -11.64 -20.70 7.08
N LYS A 75 -10.82 -21.32 7.93
CA LYS A 75 -11.20 -21.63 9.33
C LYS A 75 -11.04 -20.42 10.27
N ASN A 76 -10.10 -19.53 9.99
CA ASN A 76 -9.73 -18.47 10.93
C ASN A 76 -10.22 -17.08 10.51
N LEU A 77 -10.58 -16.88 9.24
CA LEU A 77 -10.97 -15.57 8.71
C LEU A 77 -12.11 -15.70 7.70
N SER A 78 -13.10 -14.85 7.83
CA SER A 78 -14.09 -14.60 6.79
C SER A 78 -13.56 -13.56 5.79
N ARG A 79 -14.09 -13.56 4.55
CA ARG A 79 -13.62 -12.70 3.46
C ARG A 79 -13.65 -11.20 3.80
N ASN A 80 -14.56 -10.75 4.65
CA ASN A 80 -14.69 -9.36 5.07
C ASN A 80 -13.70 -8.93 6.18
N GLU A 81 -12.87 -9.85 6.67
CA GLU A 81 -11.84 -9.54 7.68
C GLU A 81 -10.48 -9.20 7.06
N TYR A 82 -10.37 -9.17 5.73
CA TYR A 82 -9.17 -8.71 5.04
C TYR A 82 -9.51 -7.98 3.75
N PHE A 83 -8.61 -7.09 3.33
CA PHE A 83 -8.71 -6.29 2.11
C PHE A 83 -7.93 -6.95 0.96
N LEU A 84 -8.56 -6.99 -0.21
CA LEU A 84 -7.91 -7.33 -1.47
C LEU A 84 -7.91 -6.10 -2.37
N CYS A 85 -6.70 -5.60 -2.65
CA CYS A 85 -6.46 -4.51 -3.58
C CYS A 85 -5.85 -5.09 -4.86
N THR A 86 -6.39 -4.74 -6.02
CA THR A 86 -5.80 -5.08 -7.32
C THR A 86 -5.90 -3.91 -8.29
N LYS A 87 -5.54 -4.13 -9.55
CA LYS A 87 -5.39 -3.06 -10.52
C LYS A 87 -5.99 -3.44 -11.87
N VAL A 88 -6.28 -2.44 -12.71
CA VAL A 88 -6.76 -2.58 -14.09
C VAL A 88 -5.97 -1.66 -15.02
N GLY A 89 -6.02 -1.92 -16.31
CA GLY A 89 -5.50 -1.04 -17.35
C GLY A 89 -4.12 -1.42 -17.89
N ARG A 90 -3.17 -1.84 -17.06
CA ARG A 90 -1.86 -2.31 -17.53
C ARG A 90 -1.92 -3.79 -17.88
N VAL A 91 -1.74 -4.10 -19.18
CA VAL A 91 -1.84 -5.47 -19.73
C VAL A 91 -0.46 -6.15 -19.76
N ALA A 92 0.54 -5.43 -20.28
CA ALA A 92 1.93 -5.90 -20.39
C ALA A 92 2.92 -4.77 -20.08
N SER A 93 4.22 -4.98 -20.35
CA SER A 93 5.27 -3.97 -20.06
C SER A 93 5.02 -2.63 -20.73
N ASP A 94 4.50 -2.67 -21.96
CA ASP A 94 4.27 -1.55 -22.87
C ASP A 94 2.87 -1.57 -23.52
N GLU A 95 1.96 -2.37 -22.95
CA GLU A 95 0.58 -2.49 -23.40
C GLU A 95 -0.39 -2.07 -22.31
N PHE A 96 -1.28 -1.14 -22.65
CA PHE A 96 -2.28 -0.57 -21.74
C PHE A 96 -3.64 -0.57 -22.42
N ASP A 97 -4.68 -0.96 -21.70
CA ASP A 97 -6.06 -0.92 -22.15
C ASP A 97 -6.98 -0.49 -21.00
N TYR A 98 -7.46 0.75 -21.09
CA TYR A 98 -8.40 1.34 -20.15
C TYR A 98 -9.82 1.45 -20.69
N SER A 99 -10.11 0.72 -21.81
CA SER A 99 -11.46 0.66 -22.36
C SER A 99 -12.46 0.10 -21.34
N PRO A 100 -13.72 0.51 -21.40
CA PRO A 100 -14.77 0.01 -20.51
C PRO A 100 -14.87 -1.52 -20.54
N GLU A 101 -14.75 -2.12 -21.71
CA GLU A 101 -14.82 -3.55 -21.94
C GLU A 101 -13.67 -4.27 -21.21
N TRP A 102 -12.44 -3.77 -21.38
CA TRP A 102 -11.27 -4.36 -20.72
C TRP A 102 -11.29 -4.19 -19.22
N VAL A 103 -11.73 -3.03 -18.71
CA VAL A 103 -11.85 -2.78 -17.28
C VAL A 103 -12.77 -3.80 -16.63
N ARG A 104 -13.93 -4.08 -17.23
CA ARG A 104 -14.88 -5.10 -16.75
C ARG A 104 -14.29 -6.50 -16.80
N GLU A 105 -13.74 -6.89 -17.96
CA GLU A 105 -13.12 -8.20 -18.15
C GLU A 105 -11.97 -8.44 -17.18
N SER A 106 -11.13 -7.42 -16.94
CA SER A 106 -10.00 -7.48 -16.02
C SER A 106 -10.46 -7.71 -14.57
N ILE A 107 -11.54 -7.04 -14.13
CA ILE A 107 -12.12 -7.25 -12.79
C ILE A 107 -12.62 -8.68 -12.62
N GLU A 108 -13.37 -9.20 -13.59
CA GLU A 108 -13.87 -10.58 -13.54
C GLU A 108 -12.73 -11.59 -13.49
N LYS A 109 -11.69 -11.43 -14.33
CA LYS A 109 -10.49 -12.26 -14.31
C LYS A 109 -9.76 -12.21 -12.98
N SER A 110 -9.62 -11.00 -12.39
CA SER A 110 -8.98 -10.83 -11.08
C SER A 110 -9.78 -11.51 -9.97
N ARG A 111 -11.12 -11.40 -9.97
CA ARG A 111 -11.97 -12.10 -9.00
C ARG A 111 -11.82 -13.61 -9.08
N LEU A 112 -11.76 -14.16 -10.29
CA LEU A 112 -11.56 -15.60 -10.52
C LEU A 112 -10.19 -16.07 -10.00
N ARG A 113 -9.10 -15.35 -10.34
CA ARG A 113 -7.74 -15.69 -9.89
C ARG A 113 -7.59 -15.55 -8.37
N LEU A 114 -8.16 -14.50 -7.79
CA LEU A 114 -8.15 -14.25 -6.35
C LEU A 114 -9.20 -15.05 -5.57
N LYS A 115 -10.05 -15.83 -6.27
CA LYS A 115 -11.09 -16.69 -5.68
C LYS A 115 -12.03 -15.93 -4.73
N THR A 116 -12.55 -14.81 -5.18
CA THR A 116 -13.37 -13.91 -4.37
C THR A 116 -14.55 -13.36 -5.14
N ASP A 117 -15.65 -13.09 -4.44
CA ASP A 117 -16.85 -12.50 -5.03
C ASP A 117 -16.76 -10.99 -5.19
N TYR A 118 -15.83 -10.33 -4.49
CA TYR A 118 -15.62 -8.89 -4.59
C TYR A 118 -14.17 -8.49 -4.29
N LEU A 119 -13.79 -7.32 -4.81
CA LEU A 119 -12.51 -6.67 -4.55
C LEU A 119 -12.73 -5.44 -3.66
N ASP A 120 -11.85 -5.21 -2.70
CA ASP A 120 -12.03 -4.07 -1.81
C ASP A 120 -11.59 -2.76 -2.47
N LEU A 121 -10.48 -2.75 -3.19
CA LEU A 121 -9.97 -1.55 -3.85
C LEU A 121 -9.38 -1.92 -5.21
N VAL A 122 -9.81 -1.19 -6.24
CA VAL A 122 -9.28 -1.34 -7.61
C VAL A 122 -8.63 -0.04 -8.05
N TYR A 123 -7.36 -0.13 -8.47
CA TYR A 123 -6.62 1.00 -9.02
C TYR A 123 -6.55 0.94 -10.54
N CYS A 124 -6.64 2.09 -11.23
CA CYS A 124 -6.09 2.24 -12.56
C CYS A 124 -4.56 2.23 -12.44
N HIS A 125 -3.87 1.31 -13.14
CA HIS A 125 -2.45 0.96 -12.91
C HIS A 125 -1.52 1.74 -13.83
N ASP A 126 -0.54 2.45 -13.24
CA ASP A 126 0.50 3.17 -13.99
C ASP A 126 -0.08 4.13 -15.04
N VAL A 127 -0.95 5.02 -14.53
CA VAL A 127 -1.74 5.96 -15.33
C VAL A 127 -0.91 6.98 -16.11
N GLU A 128 0.37 7.08 -15.85
CA GLU A 128 1.33 7.94 -16.55
C GLU A 128 1.66 7.49 -17.98
N PHE A 129 1.33 6.26 -18.35
CA PHE A 129 1.66 5.71 -19.67
C PHE A 129 0.56 5.89 -20.70
N VAL A 130 -0.57 6.48 -20.31
CA VAL A 130 -1.70 6.76 -21.21
C VAL A 130 -2.13 8.22 -21.09
N PRO A 131 -2.89 8.76 -22.06
CA PRO A 131 -3.54 10.06 -21.91
C PRO A 131 -4.42 10.10 -20.66
N GLU A 132 -4.42 11.22 -19.93
CA GLU A 132 -5.24 11.38 -18.72
C GLU A 132 -6.73 11.09 -18.94
N GLU A 133 -7.24 11.36 -20.17
CA GLU A 133 -8.62 11.09 -20.57
C GLU A 133 -8.99 9.61 -20.43
N GLU A 134 -8.08 8.72 -20.80
CA GLU A 134 -8.28 7.27 -20.71
C GLU A 134 -8.34 6.82 -19.24
N ALA A 135 -7.42 7.30 -18.40
CA ALA A 135 -7.43 7.03 -16.97
C ALA A 135 -8.72 7.54 -16.29
N VAL A 136 -9.17 8.75 -16.64
CA VAL A 136 -10.44 9.32 -16.14
C VAL A 136 -11.64 8.53 -16.67
N GLY A 137 -11.60 8.08 -17.92
CA GLY A 137 -12.60 7.21 -18.53
C GLY A 137 -12.75 5.88 -17.76
N ALA A 138 -11.64 5.23 -17.43
CA ALA A 138 -11.63 4.00 -16.63
C ALA A 138 -12.19 4.24 -15.21
N VAL A 139 -11.86 5.36 -14.56
CA VAL A 139 -12.46 5.72 -13.26
C VAL A 139 -13.97 5.87 -13.38
N ARG A 140 -14.48 6.49 -14.46
CA ARG A 140 -15.92 6.60 -14.70
C ARG A 140 -16.57 5.23 -14.87
N GLU A 141 -15.90 4.27 -15.53
CA GLU A 141 -16.39 2.91 -15.71
C GLU A 141 -16.37 2.09 -14.41
N LEU A 142 -15.39 2.30 -13.54
CA LEU A 142 -15.32 1.63 -12.25
C LEU A 142 -16.47 2.04 -11.30
N ARG A 143 -17.06 3.22 -11.46
CA ARG A 143 -18.14 3.70 -10.59
C ARG A 143 -19.44 2.89 -10.66
N PRO A 144 -20.05 2.62 -11.85
CA PRO A 144 -21.20 1.75 -11.92
C PRO A 144 -20.89 0.33 -11.44
N ILE A 145 -19.70 -0.21 -11.67
CA ILE A 145 -19.29 -1.51 -11.13
C ILE A 145 -19.31 -1.49 -9.59
N ARG A 146 -18.88 -0.39 -8.96
CA ARG A 146 -18.98 -0.19 -7.52
C ARG A 146 -20.40 0.00 -7.04
N ASP A 147 -21.14 0.90 -7.67
CA ASP A 147 -22.39 1.43 -7.13
C ASP A 147 -23.61 0.56 -7.48
N GLU A 148 -23.58 -0.11 -8.63
CA GLU A 148 -24.71 -0.89 -9.15
C GLU A 148 -24.47 -2.41 -9.04
N GLU A 149 -23.23 -2.88 -9.35
CA GLU A 149 -22.91 -4.30 -9.33
C GLU A 149 -22.35 -4.76 -7.96
N GLY A 150 -21.68 -3.86 -7.22
CA GLY A 150 -21.16 -4.14 -5.89
C GLY A 150 -19.97 -5.11 -5.86
N THR A 151 -19.36 -5.38 -7.02
CA THR A 151 -18.20 -6.30 -7.15
C THR A 151 -16.87 -5.65 -6.79
N ILE A 152 -16.85 -4.32 -6.65
CA ILE A 152 -15.74 -3.55 -6.08
C ILE A 152 -16.27 -2.58 -5.02
N ARG A 153 -15.43 -2.13 -4.07
CA ARG A 153 -15.85 -1.22 -3.00
C ARG A 153 -15.26 0.18 -3.11
N TYR A 154 -13.98 0.28 -3.47
CA TYR A 154 -13.22 1.53 -3.56
C TYR A 154 -12.46 1.62 -4.87
N ILE A 155 -12.19 2.87 -5.29
CA ILE A 155 -11.59 3.17 -6.58
C ILE A 155 -10.39 4.10 -6.38
N GLY A 156 -9.27 3.76 -7.03
CA GLY A 156 -8.06 4.56 -6.99
C GLY A 156 -7.32 4.61 -8.32
N ILE A 157 -6.18 5.30 -8.30
CA ILE A 157 -5.16 5.26 -9.34
C ILE A 157 -3.81 4.95 -8.72
N SER A 158 -2.88 4.41 -9.50
CA SER A 158 -1.50 4.19 -9.05
C SER A 158 -0.51 4.56 -10.15
N GLY A 159 0.68 5.01 -9.74
CA GLY A 159 1.74 5.41 -10.66
C GLY A 159 2.96 6.00 -9.95
N TYR A 160 3.93 6.49 -10.76
CA TYR A 160 5.18 7.04 -10.26
C TYR A 160 5.22 8.57 -10.29
N PRO A 161 5.01 9.27 -11.41
CA PRO A 161 5.20 10.72 -11.46
C PRO A 161 4.11 11.45 -10.67
N LEU A 162 4.45 12.03 -9.54
CA LEU A 162 3.50 12.78 -8.69
C LEU A 162 2.72 13.86 -9.44
N PRO A 163 3.31 14.68 -10.34
CA PRO A 163 2.55 15.67 -11.11
C PRO A 163 1.40 15.05 -11.91
N VAL A 164 1.61 13.87 -12.50
CA VAL A 164 0.57 13.16 -13.27
C VAL A 164 -0.53 12.66 -12.34
N LEU A 165 -0.15 12.00 -11.22
CA LEU A 165 -1.11 11.53 -10.23
C LEU A 165 -1.97 12.66 -9.67
N CYS A 166 -1.35 13.79 -9.33
CA CYS A 166 -2.06 14.97 -8.84
C CYS A 166 -3.00 15.56 -9.91
N SER A 167 -2.51 15.71 -11.16
CA SER A 167 -3.32 16.20 -12.28
C SER A 167 -4.57 15.37 -12.51
N ILE A 168 -4.41 14.03 -12.58
CA ILE A 168 -5.54 13.11 -12.78
C ILE A 168 -6.50 13.15 -11.57
N ALA A 169 -6.01 13.21 -10.34
CA ALA A 169 -6.85 13.27 -9.15
C ALA A 169 -7.71 14.55 -9.14
N HIS A 170 -7.12 15.72 -9.44
CA HIS A 170 -7.87 16.98 -9.60
C HIS A 170 -8.87 16.92 -10.75
N ARG A 171 -8.48 16.30 -11.86
CA ARG A 171 -9.34 16.17 -13.03
C ARG A 171 -10.55 15.27 -12.74
N VAL A 172 -10.34 14.13 -12.08
CA VAL A 172 -11.43 13.24 -11.65
C VAL A 172 -12.41 14.00 -10.76
N LEU A 173 -11.93 14.72 -9.74
CA LEU A 173 -12.82 15.50 -8.87
C LEU A 173 -13.60 16.57 -9.67
N ARG A 174 -12.94 17.34 -10.52
CA ARG A 174 -13.55 18.40 -11.30
C ARG A 174 -14.61 17.89 -12.29
N GLU A 175 -14.32 16.79 -12.98
CA GLU A 175 -15.18 16.29 -14.06
C GLU A 175 -16.30 15.36 -13.58
N THR A 176 -16.15 14.77 -12.39
CA THR A 176 -17.12 13.78 -11.89
C THR A 176 -17.83 14.22 -10.60
N GLY A 177 -17.32 15.27 -9.94
CA GLY A 177 -17.85 15.74 -8.65
C GLY A 177 -17.52 14.84 -7.46
N GLU A 178 -16.88 13.69 -7.68
CA GLU A 178 -16.50 12.74 -6.62
C GLU A 178 -14.98 12.47 -6.67
N PRO A 179 -14.26 12.65 -5.55
CA PRO A 179 -12.82 12.37 -5.50
C PRO A 179 -12.52 10.88 -5.59
N LEU A 180 -11.25 10.54 -5.83
CA LEU A 180 -10.74 9.18 -5.70
C LEU A 180 -10.69 8.75 -4.23
N ASP A 181 -10.95 7.47 -3.97
CA ASP A 181 -10.76 6.88 -2.64
C ASP A 181 -9.28 6.74 -2.29
N ALA A 182 -8.45 6.39 -3.27
CA ALA A 182 -7.03 6.23 -3.06
C ALA A 182 -6.19 6.70 -4.26
N VAL A 183 -4.99 7.23 -3.96
CA VAL A 183 -3.91 7.42 -4.93
C VAL A 183 -2.66 6.75 -4.38
N MET A 184 -2.24 5.64 -4.98
CA MET A 184 -1.01 4.94 -4.59
C MET A 184 0.18 5.52 -5.36
N SER A 185 1.17 5.99 -4.63
CA SER A 185 2.45 6.43 -5.20
C SER A 185 3.56 5.49 -4.79
N TYR A 186 4.39 5.04 -5.74
CA TYR A 186 5.52 4.17 -5.43
C TYR A 186 6.87 4.88 -5.57
N ALA A 187 7.84 4.51 -4.72
CA ALA A 187 9.20 5.01 -4.68
C ALA A 187 9.35 6.55 -4.52
N ASN A 188 8.31 7.26 -4.11
CA ASN A 188 8.30 8.70 -3.86
C ASN A 188 8.41 9.09 -2.38
N PHE A 189 8.39 8.09 -1.47
CA PHE A 189 8.78 8.30 -0.08
C PHE A 189 9.65 7.13 0.39
N THR A 190 10.94 7.33 0.30
CA THR A 190 12.01 6.38 0.62
C THR A 190 13.14 7.11 1.37
N LEU A 191 14.18 6.41 1.78
CA LEU A 191 15.35 7.05 2.40
C LEU A 191 16.03 8.11 1.51
N GLN A 192 15.88 8.00 0.19
CA GLN A 192 16.53 8.88 -0.81
C GLN A 192 15.58 9.86 -1.50
N ASN A 193 14.27 9.71 -1.35
CA ASN A 193 13.25 10.52 -2.04
C ASN A 193 12.07 10.77 -1.11
N ASP A 194 11.76 12.03 -0.83
CA ASP A 194 10.66 12.45 0.06
C ASP A 194 9.56 13.27 -0.67
N LEU A 195 9.56 13.27 -1.99
CA LEU A 195 8.66 14.08 -2.81
C LEU A 195 7.19 13.87 -2.49
N LEU A 196 6.79 12.65 -2.11
CA LEU A 196 5.41 12.38 -1.73
C LEU A 196 5.00 13.17 -0.49
N ALA A 197 5.87 13.29 0.51
CA ALA A 197 5.59 14.07 1.72
C ALA A 197 5.74 15.57 1.49
N SER A 198 6.81 16.00 0.79
CA SER A 198 7.15 17.41 0.62
C SER A 198 6.23 18.17 -0.35
N SER A 199 5.62 17.47 -1.31
CA SER A 199 4.74 18.09 -2.32
C SER A 199 3.44 17.33 -2.58
N GLY A 200 3.50 15.99 -2.72
CA GLY A 200 2.38 15.18 -3.16
C GLY A 200 1.18 15.18 -2.20
N VAL A 201 1.42 15.10 -0.89
CA VAL A 201 0.34 15.05 0.13
C VAL A 201 -0.57 16.27 0.05
N ALA A 202 -0.01 17.47 -0.09
CA ALA A 202 -0.79 18.70 -0.12
C ALA A 202 -1.73 18.73 -1.34
N GLU A 203 -1.22 18.41 -2.52
CA GLU A 203 -1.97 18.41 -3.78
C GLU A 203 -3.04 17.31 -3.81
N LEU A 204 -2.71 16.08 -3.41
CA LEU A 204 -3.66 14.97 -3.39
C LEU A 204 -4.78 15.21 -2.36
N LYS A 205 -4.44 15.80 -1.21
CA LYS A 205 -5.45 16.23 -0.23
C LYS A 205 -6.36 17.33 -0.78
N ALA A 206 -5.82 18.31 -1.52
CA ALA A 206 -6.60 19.36 -2.17
C ALA A 206 -7.53 18.79 -3.26
N ALA A 207 -7.12 17.69 -3.92
CA ALA A 207 -7.97 16.93 -4.84
C ALA A 207 -9.01 16.05 -4.13
N GLY A 208 -9.13 16.12 -2.80
CA GLY A 208 -10.11 15.35 -2.02
C GLY A 208 -9.78 13.87 -1.85
N VAL A 209 -8.59 13.43 -2.22
CA VAL A 209 -8.17 12.01 -2.09
C VAL A 209 -8.24 11.58 -0.63
N ASN A 210 -8.92 10.45 -0.38
CA ASN A 210 -9.17 10.00 0.98
C ASN A 210 -7.97 9.31 1.64
N VAL A 211 -7.24 8.45 0.87
CA VAL A 211 -6.04 7.75 1.35
C VAL A 211 -4.94 7.79 0.28
N VAL A 212 -3.70 8.01 0.72
CA VAL A 212 -2.51 7.98 -0.15
C VAL A 212 -1.54 6.91 0.37
N PRO A 213 -1.59 5.68 -0.16
CA PRO A 213 -0.61 4.65 0.17
C PRO A 213 0.77 4.95 -0.43
N ASN A 214 1.82 4.85 0.42
CA ASN A 214 3.21 4.86 -0.03
C ASN A 214 3.66 3.43 -0.34
N ALA A 215 3.97 3.14 -1.59
CA ALA A 215 4.48 1.84 -2.02
C ALA A 215 5.97 1.88 -2.34
N SER A 216 6.60 0.71 -2.40
CA SER A 216 8.02 0.54 -2.71
C SER A 216 8.96 1.36 -1.80
N PRO A 217 8.90 1.18 -0.47
CA PRO A 217 9.73 1.93 0.49
C PRO A 217 11.24 1.71 0.30
N LEU A 218 11.63 0.65 -0.41
CA LEU A 218 13.02 0.38 -0.82
C LEU A 218 13.32 0.81 -2.26
N GLY A 219 12.50 1.66 -2.89
CA GLY A 219 12.72 2.14 -4.24
C GLY A 219 12.81 1.01 -5.26
N MET A 220 11.82 0.11 -5.29
CA MET A 220 11.77 -1.07 -6.18
C MET A 220 13.01 -2.00 -6.04
N GLY A 221 13.51 -2.13 -4.81
CA GLY A 221 14.67 -2.97 -4.50
C GLY A 221 16.02 -2.26 -4.55
N LEU A 222 16.07 -0.98 -4.94
CA LEU A 222 17.32 -0.20 -4.99
C LEU A 222 18.05 -0.16 -3.63
N LEU A 223 17.30 0.03 -2.54
CA LEU A 223 17.85 0.16 -1.18
C LEU A 223 18.05 -1.19 -0.47
N ARG A 224 18.03 -2.30 -1.20
CA ARG A 224 18.45 -3.60 -0.63
C ARG A 224 19.96 -3.62 -0.40
N ARG A 225 20.41 -4.47 0.52
CA ARG A 225 21.86 -4.66 0.79
C ARG A 225 22.65 -4.94 -0.48
N GLU A 226 22.12 -5.78 -1.34
CA GLU A 226 22.74 -6.18 -2.60
C GLU A 226 22.44 -5.20 -3.75
N GLY A 227 21.51 -4.25 -3.50
CA GLY A 227 21.01 -3.32 -4.51
C GLY A 227 20.15 -4.00 -5.57
N VAL A 228 20.02 -3.34 -6.72
CA VAL A 228 19.34 -3.90 -7.90
C VAL A 228 20.29 -4.93 -8.55
N PRO A 229 19.79 -6.12 -8.94
CA PRO A 229 20.60 -7.12 -9.61
C PRO A 229 21.31 -6.58 -10.86
N VAL A 230 22.46 -7.15 -11.19
CA VAL A 230 23.18 -6.86 -12.45
C VAL A 230 22.65 -7.81 -13.54
N GLY A 231 22.55 -7.33 -14.79
CA GLY A 231 22.02 -8.09 -15.92
C GLY A 231 20.50 -8.01 -16.06
N SER A 232 19.90 -8.92 -16.82
CA SER A 232 18.48 -8.88 -17.21
C SER A 232 17.49 -8.74 -16.05
N MET A 233 17.82 -9.26 -14.87
CA MET A 233 16.99 -9.13 -13.65
C MET A 233 16.98 -7.71 -13.06
N GLY A 234 17.84 -6.82 -13.53
CA GLY A 234 17.91 -5.44 -13.00
C GLY A 234 17.94 -4.35 -14.08
N GLU A 235 17.98 -4.71 -15.36
CA GLU A 235 17.99 -3.76 -16.47
C GLU A 235 16.72 -2.93 -16.58
N TRP A 236 15.60 -3.48 -16.14
CA TRP A 236 14.32 -2.78 -16.10
C TRP A 236 14.29 -1.61 -15.07
N HIS A 237 15.21 -1.59 -14.09
CA HIS A 237 15.20 -0.60 -13.02
C HIS A 237 15.80 0.74 -13.50
N PRO A 238 15.10 1.89 -13.37
CA PRO A 238 15.49 3.15 -13.99
C PRO A 238 16.67 3.87 -13.30
N SER A 239 17.21 3.34 -12.19
CA SER A 239 18.32 3.99 -11.47
C SER A 239 19.60 4.05 -12.30
N SER A 240 20.23 5.22 -12.29
CA SER A 240 21.56 5.39 -12.94
C SER A 240 22.66 4.61 -12.23
N ASN A 241 23.75 4.36 -12.95
CA ASN A 241 24.92 3.68 -12.38
C ASN A 241 25.54 4.45 -11.20
N GLU A 242 25.51 5.78 -11.25
CA GLU A 242 26.00 6.67 -10.19
C GLU A 242 25.17 6.50 -8.91
N LEU A 243 23.84 6.43 -9.06
CA LEU A 243 22.92 6.20 -7.94
C LEU A 243 23.13 4.80 -7.36
N ARG A 244 23.22 3.76 -8.20
CA ARG A 244 23.52 2.38 -7.75
C ARG A 244 24.85 2.32 -6.98
N ALA A 245 25.90 3.02 -7.47
CA ALA A 245 27.18 3.10 -6.78
C ALA A 245 27.09 3.86 -5.45
N ALA A 246 26.28 4.91 -5.36
CA ALA A 246 26.03 5.63 -4.12
C ALA A 246 25.32 4.75 -3.08
N VAL A 247 24.31 4.01 -3.51
CA VAL A 247 23.58 3.05 -2.65
C VAL A 247 24.50 1.93 -2.16
N LYS A 248 25.38 1.41 -3.04
CA LYS A 248 26.39 0.42 -2.63
C LYS A 248 27.29 0.96 -1.51
N ARG A 249 27.79 2.20 -1.63
CA ARG A 249 28.58 2.83 -0.55
C ARG A 249 27.79 2.97 0.75
N ALA A 250 26.51 3.32 0.67
CA ALA A 250 25.63 3.39 1.85
C ALA A 250 25.43 2.00 2.48
N SER A 251 25.22 0.97 1.66
CA SER A 251 25.13 -0.43 2.12
C SER A 251 26.42 -0.88 2.83
N ASP A 252 27.59 -0.61 2.24
CA ASP A 252 28.88 -0.94 2.84
C ASP A 252 29.13 -0.15 4.15
N PHE A 253 28.58 1.06 4.25
CA PHE A 253 28.61 1.83 5.50
C PHE A 253 27.76 1.16 6.58
N CYS A 254 26.53 0.77 6.27
CA CYS A 254 25.65 0.06 7.20
C CYS A 254 26.29 -1.25 7.68
N ASP A 255 26.85 -2.05 6.76
CA ASP A 255 27.52 -3.31 7.10
C ASP A 255 28.68 -3.13 8.10
N ARG A 256 29.46 -2.02 8.00
CA ARG A 256 30.53 -1.71 8.95
C ARG A 256 30.03 -1.33 10.35
N HIS A 257 28.75 -1.06 10.49
CA HIS A 257 28.08 -0.69 11.76
C HIS A 257 27.09 -1.77 12.24
N ASP A 258 27.24 -3.01 11.73
CA ASP A 258 26.37 -4.15 12.05
C ASP A 258 24.88 -3.90 11.72
N GLU A 259 24.62 -3.00 10.76
CA GLU A 259 23.28 -2.65 10.28
C GLU A 259 23.09 -3.09 8.82
N LYS A 260 21.84 -3.14 8.38
CA LYS A 260 21.49 -3.45 7.00
C LYS A 260 20.74 -2.29 6.37
N LEU A 261 21.14 -1.87 5.17
CA LEU A 261 20.55 -0.73 4.48
C LEU A 261 19.05 -0.90 4.28
N GLU A 262 18.57 -2.11 3.93
CA GLU A 262 17.15 -2.38 3.78
C GLU A 262 16.35 -2.21 5.08
N VAL A 263 16.95 -2.55 6.23
CA VAL A 263 16.30 -2.36 7.54
C VAL A 263 16.20 -0.89 7.90
N VAL A 264 17.28 -0.14 7.66
CA VAL A 264 17.30 1.32 7.87
C VAL A 264 16.30 2.00 6.94
N GLY A 265 16.27 1.61 5.66
CA GLY A 265 15.34 2.17 4.67
C GLY A 265 13.87 1.89 4.99
N ILE A 266 13.55 0.65 5.36
CA ILE A 266 12.19 0.26 5.77
C ILE A 266 11.79 1.02 7.03
N ARG A 267 12.64 1.06 8.06
CA ARG A 267 12.35 1.80 9.31
C ARG A 267 12.09 3.26 9.02
N TYR A 268 12.97 3.93 8.28
CA TYR A 268 12.79 5.34 7.92
C TYR A 268 11.45 5.57 7.20
N ALA A 269 11.19 4.81 6.14
CA ALA A 269 10.00 4.99 5.33
C ALA A 269 8.71 4.75 6.15
N LEU A 270 8.63 3.68 6.92
CA LEU A 270 7.45 3.37 7.74
C LEU A 270 7.28 4.39 8.88
N GLU A 271 8.33 4.67 9.66
CA GLU A 271 8.27 5.54 10.85
C GLU A 271 7.94 6.99 10.50
N GLN A 272 8.54 7.51 9.42
CA GLN A 272 8.25 8.88 9.01
C GLN A 272 6.90 8.99 8.31
N TRP A 273 6.57 8.02 7.42
CA TRP A 273 5.32 8.07 6.68
C TRP A 273 4.09 7.93 7.56
N ILE A 274 4.16 7.13 8.61
CA ILE A 274 3.04 6.98 9.57
C ILE A 274 2.56 8.34 10.10
N ARG A 275 3.47 9.30 10.27
CA ARG A 275 3.18 10.66 10.74
C ARG A 275 2.92 11.65 9.60
N LEU A 276 3.82 11.71 8.62
CA LEU A 276 3.74 12.67 7.50
C LEU A 276 2.53 12.39 6.59
N GLY A 277 2.21 11.12 6.38
CA GLY A 277 1.04 10.68 5.61
C GLY A 277 -0.27 10.66 6.41
N ALA A 278 -0.28 11.01 7.70
CA ALA A 278 -1.46 10.86 8.56
C ALA A 278 -2.70 11.61 8.05
N SER A 279 -2.53 12.80 7.47
CA SER A 279 -3.65 13.61 6.96
C SER A 279 -4.38 12.97 5.76
N VAL A 280 -3.71 12.07 5.05
CA VAL A 280 -4.22 11.24 3.93
C VAL A 280 -4.06 9.74 4.25
N GLY A 281 -4.03 9.40 5.51
CA GLY A 281 -3.84 8.05 6.03
C GLY A 281 -5.15 7.36 6.42
N SER A 282 -5.03 6.28 7.17
CA SER A 282 -6.17 5.47 7.62
C SER A 282 -6.08 5.14 9.11
N ARG A 283 -7.23 4.82 9.70
CA ARG A 283 -7.35 4.33 11.09
C ARG A 283 -7.33 2.81 11.17
N GLY A 284 -7.58 2.12 10.05
CA GLY A 284 -7.95 0.72 10.03
C GLY A 284 -9.36 0.47 10.55
N ASP A 285 -9.87 -0.75 10.38
CA ASP A 285 -11.13 -1.16 10.98
C ASP A 285 -10.90 -1.77 12.36
N PRO A 286 -11.38 -1.16 13.46
CA PRO A 286 -11.30 -1.74 14.79
C PRO A 286 -12.06 -3.07 14.91
N ALA A 287 -13.12 -3.27 14.09
CA ALA A 287 -13.93 -4.48 14.10
C ALA A 287 -13.25 -5.67 13.39
N SER A 288 -12.30 -5.42 12.50
CA SER A 288 -11.57 -6.47 11.78
C SER A 288 -10.51 -7.18 12.63
N GLY A 289 -10.37 -6.82 13.92
CA GLY A 289 -9.38 -7.42 14.81
C GLY A 289 -7.94 -7.20 14.35
N VAL A 290 -7.68 -6.15 13.58
CA VAL A 290 -6.33 -5.83 13.06
C VAL A 290 -5.38 -5.56 14.24
N PRO A 291 -4.44 -6.46 14.53
CA PRO A 291 -3.62 -6.40 15.75
C PRO A 291 -2.47 -5.41 15.69
N TRP A 292 -2.53 -4.41 14.81
CA TRP A 292 -1.67 -3.25 14.95
C TRP A 292 -2.07 -2.39 16.18
N ARG A 293 -3.26 -2.67 16.77
CA ARG A 293 -3.65 -2.22 18.10
C ARG A 293 -3.45 -3.38 19.07
N ARG A 294 -2.67 -3.20 20.11
CA ARG A 294 -2.69 -4.09 21.27
C ARG A 294 -4.11 -4.15 21.84
N GLU A 295 -4.44 -5.27 22.52
CA GLU A 295 -5.73 -5.57 23.17
C GLU A 295 -6.19 -4.54 24.23
N SER A 296 -5.50 -3.42 24.41
CA SER A 296 -5.97 -2.34 25.25
C SER A 296 -7.12 -1.64 24.52
N ASN A 297 -8.32 -1.72 25.06
CA ASN A 297 -9.56 -1.04 24.64
C ASN A 297 -9.46 0.51 24.62
N GLU A 298 -8.29 1.08 24.68
CA GLU A 298 -8.04 2.49 24.55
C GLU A 298 -7.74 2.83 23.08
N GLN A 299 -8.70 3.46 22.45
CA GLN A 299 -8.52 4.14 21.18
C GLN A 299 -7.28 5.04 21.28
N VAL A 300 -6.23 4.75 20.52
CA VAL A 300 -5.24 5.76 20.15
C VAL A 300 -6.05 6.85 19.46
N GLY A 301 -6.30 7.94 20.16
CA GLY A 301 -7.36 8.93 19.97
C GLY A 301 -7.60 9.37 18.55
N GLY A 302 -8.33 8.60 17.77
CA GLY A 302 -8.85 9.03 16.47
C GLY A 302 -7.83 9.38 15.38
N THR A 303 -6.53 9.22 15.60
CA THR A 303 -5.45 9.62 14.69
C THR A 303 -5.34 8.63 13.52
N ARG A 304 -5.34 9.15 12.29
CA ARG A 304 -5.01 8.35 11.10
C ARG A 304 -3.51 8.10 11.08
N LEU A 305 -3.12 6.97 10.50
CA LEU A 305 -1.73 6.61 10.23
C LEU A 305 -1.48 6.60 8.72
N GLY A 306 -0.34 7.11 8.28
CA GLY A 306 0.07 6.99 6.88
C GLY A 306 0.13 5.52 6.46
N VAL A 307 -0.48 5.20 5.31
CA VAL A 307 -0.60 3.83 4.81
C VAL A 307 0.64 3.46 3.98
N SER A 308 1.20 2.29 4.24
CA SER A 308 2.38 1.77 3.50
C SER A 308 2.10 0.41 2.89
N VAL A 309 2.65 0.19 1.68
CA VAL A 309 2.64 -1.11 0.99
C VAL A 309 4.04 -1.68 1.02
N MET A 310 4.22 -2.82 1.68
CA MET A 310 5.48 -3.54 1.76
C MET A 310 5.50 -4.75 0.84
N GLY A 311 6.57 -4.96 0.07
CA GLY A 311 6.82 -6.18 -0.70
C GLY A 311 7.80 -7.08 0.03
N VAL A 312 7.48 -8.36 0.17
CA VAL A 312 8.35 -9.38 0.72
C VAL A 312 8.23 -10.68 -0.09
N SER A 313 9.34 -11.43 -0.18
CA SER A 313 9.38 -12.74 -0.87
C SER A 313 9.68 -13.90 0.08
N LYS A 314 10.17 -13.59 1.28
CA LYS A 314 10.69 -14.60 2.22
C LYS A 314 10.20 -14.33 3.64
N ALA A 315 9.99 -15.39 4.40
CA ALA A 315 9.54 -15.30 5.79
C ALA A 315 10.43 -14.41 6.67
N GLY A 316 11.76 -14.48 6.50
CA GLY A 316 12.68 -13.63 7.25
C GLY A 316 12.59 -12.14 6.92
N GLU A 317 12.24 -11.77 5.67
CA GLU A 317 11.97 -10.38 5.30
C GLU A 317 10.68 -9.87 5.97
N LEU A 318 9.64 -10.71 5.97
CA LEU A 318 8.37 -10.42 6.65
C LEU A 318 8.60 -10.23 8.16
N GLU A 319 9.29 -11.16 8.82
CA GLU A 319 9.58 -11.08 10.26
C GLU A 319 10.29 -9.77 10.62
N LYS A 320 11.32 -9.43 9.84
CA LYS A 320 12.08 -8.20 10.02
C LYS A 320 11.20 -6.96 9.87
N THR A 321 10.38 -6.91 8.81
CA THR A 321 9.46 -5.79 8.57
C THR A 321 8.44 -5.67 9.69
N MET A 322 7.89 -6.79 10.16
CA MET A 322 6.92 -6.79 11.26
C MET A 322 7.54 -6.43 12.62
N GLN A 323 8.81 -6.79 12.86
CA GLN A 323 9.55 -6.32 14.04
C GLN A 323 9.71 -4.80 14.02
N VAL A 324 10.11 -4.24 12.86
CA VAL A 324 10.22 -2.78 12.68
C VAL A 324 8.86 -2.12 12.90
N TRP A 325 7.80 -2.63 12.25
CA TRP A 325 6.45 -2.09 12.36
C TRP A 325 5.96 -2.04 13.81
N ARG A 326 6.07 -3.16 14.54
CA ARG A 326 5.68 -3.22 15.96
C ARG A 326 6.46 -2.24 16.82
N SER A 327 7.78 -2.14 16.63
CA SER A 327 8.60 -1.19 17.38
C SER A 327 8.22 0.27 17.14
N ILE A 328 7.74 0.60 15.93
CA ILE A 328 7.24 1.95 15.61
C ILE A 328 5.92 2.22 16.34
N LEU A 329 4.99 1.25 16.32
CA LEU A 329 3.70 1.37 17.02
C LEU A 329 3.90 1.50 18.53
N ASP A 330 4.76 0.67 19.14
CA ASP A 330 5.12 0.78 20.57
C ASP A 330 5.71 2.16 20.89
N GLY A 331 6.51 2.74 20.00
CA GLY A 331 7.06 4.09 20.15
C GLY A 331 6.00 5.20 20.07
N LEU A 332 4.98 5.04 19.24
CA LEU A 332 3.86 5.99 19.17
C LEU A 332 3.01 5.95 20.44
N GLU A 333 2.67 4.77 20.94
CA GLU A 333 1.89 4.59 22.18
C GLU A 333 2.61 5.20 23.39
N ASN A 334 3.91 4.93 23.55
CA ASN A 334 4.71 5.47 24.64
C ASN A 334 4.87 7.00 24.54
N GLY A 335 4.99 7.55 23.33
CA GLY A 335 5.05 8.98 23.09
C GLY A 335 3.76 9.71 23.46
N GLU A 336 2.60 9.12 23.13
CA GLU A 336 1.29 9.67 23.50
C GLU A 336 1.04 9.61 25.03
N GLU A 337 1.43 8.53 25.69
CA GLU A 337 1.32 8.41 27.14
C GLU A 337 2.19 9.46 27.86
N THR A 338 3.39 9.68 27.36
CA THR A 338 4.29 10.73 27.88
C THR A 338 3.70 12.13 27.69
N ALA A 339 3.11 12.40 26.51
CA ALA A 339 2.46 13.68 26.21
C ALA A 339 1.21 13.90 27.08
N ARG A 340 0.39 12.87 27.33
CA ARG A 340 -0.78 12.93 28.22
C ARG A 340 -0.36 13.22 29.66
N ARG A 341 0.69 12.57 30.16
CA ARG A 341 1.23 12.82 31.52
C ARG A 341 1.79 14.25 31.65
N ALA A 342 2.46 14.76 30.62
CA ALA A 342 2.99 16.13 30.61
C ALA A 342 1.88 17.20 30.48
N GLY A 343 0.79 16.92 29.75
CA GLY A 343 -0.37 17.81 29.59
C GLY A 343 -1.32 17.82 30.78
N GLY A 344 -1.43 16.71 31.51
CA GLY A 344 -2.25 16.60 32.73
C GLY A 344 -1.71 17.33 33.97
N GLY A 345 -0.49 17.83 33.91
CA GLY A 345 0.16 18.56 35.01
C GLY A 345 -0.12 20.07 35.06
N ARG A 346 -0.96 20.64 34.18
CA ARG A 346 -1.34 22.07 34.21
C ARG A 346 -2.82 22.25 34.52
N GLY A 347 -3.18 21.84 35.68
CA GLY A 347 -4.48 22.17 36.27
C GLY A 347 -4.38 22.22 37.76
N ILE A 348 -4.68 23.43 38.30
CA ILE A 348 -4.92 23.76 39.70
C ILE A 348 -3.69 24.27 40.45
N THR A 349 -3.54 25.58 40.45
CA THR A 349 -3.50 26.42 41.67
C THR A 349 -3.73 27.89 41.28
N SER A 350 -4.97 28.34 41.36
CA SER A 350 -5.28 29.75 41.66
C SER A 350 -6.45 29.74 42.62
N GLY A 351 -6.10 29.85 43.89
CA GLY A 351 -7.06 29.98 44.97
C GLY A 351 -6.35 30.38 46.25
N ALA A 352 -6.15 31.67 46.43
CA ALA A 352 -6.26 32.41 47.68
C ALA A 352 -6.05 33.90 47.40
#